data_df8011167891cbe49febd5252fd23d0c
#
_entry.id   df8011167891cbe49febd5252fd23d0c
#
_cell.length_a   1.000
_cell.length_b   1.000
_cell.length_c   1.000
_cell.angle_alpha   90.00
_cell.angle_beta   90.00
_cell.angle_gamma   90.00
#
_symmetry.space_group_name_H-M   'P 1'
#
loop_
_entity.id
_entity.type
_entity.pdbx_description
1 polymer ?
#
loop_
_entity_poly.entity_id
_entity_poly.type
_entity_poly.pdbx_seq_one_letter_code
_entity_poly.pdbx_strand_id
1 'polypeptide(L)'
;MAANDLYNAEFMDHVSHPDYKYQMDNPTVSHEGVNPSCGDELTFSVRIENGKIAEAAFVGSGCAISQASADIMSDLMIDRTPEEAIELCKLFGRMIRGEETDEAVLDQLEDANILHDIAHMPARVKCAELAWHTLEEMLEAHNSGSAAAGASTTEDGTESKRAEDGAEDGE
;
A
#
# COMPACT_ATOMS: atom_id res chain seq x y z
N MET A 1 -7.27 -22.74 -5.77
CA MET A 1 -7.40 -21.90 -6.77
C MET A 1 -6.16 -21.69 -7.45
N ALA A 2 -6.19 -21.65 -8.66
CA ALA A 2 -5.01 -21.51 -9.40
C ALA A 2 -4.64 -20.09 -9.51
N ALA A 3 -3.38 -19.85 -9.73
CA ALA A 3 -2.88 -18.52 -9.93
C ALA A 3 -3.60 -17.83 -11.09
N ASN A 4 -4.15 -18.59 -11.99
CA ASN A 4 -4.84 -18.01 -13.10
C ASN A 4 -6.06 -17.23 -12.69
N ASP A 5 -6.65 -17.52 -11.54
CA ASP A 5 -7.83 -16.81 -11.14
C ASP A 5 -7.50 -15.39 -10.69
N LEU A 6 -6.26 -15.15 -10.30
CA LEU A 6 -5.87 -13.82 -9.91
C LEU A 6 -5.87 -12.90 -11.12
N TYR A 7 -5.35 -13.38 -12.26
CA TYR A 7 -5.21 -12.52 -13.43
C TYR A 7 -6.49 -12.48 -14.25
N ASN A 8 -7.59 -12.17 -13.57
CA ASN A 8 -8.87 -12.06 -14.26
C ASN A 8 -9.01 -10.66 -14.85
N ALA A 9 -10.13 -10.39 -15.49
CA ALA A 9 -10.34 -9.13 -16.19
C ALA A 9 -10.28 -7.94 -15.25
N GLU A 10 -10.80 -8.09 -14.05
CA GLU A 10 -10.82 -7.00 -13.09
C GLU A 10 -9.40 -6.64 -12.65
N PHE A 11 -8.60 -7.64 -12.32
CA PHE A 11 -7.22 -7.41 -11.96
C PHE A 11 -6.46 -6.76 -13.11
N MET A 12 -6.65 -7.28 -14.32
CA MET A 12 -5.93 -6.75 -15.47
C MET A 12 -6.33 -5.33 -15.81
N ASP A 13 -7.55 -4.94 -15.47
CA ASP A 13 -7.96 -3.57 -15.69
C ASP A 13 -7.19 -2.62 -14.78
N HIS A 14 -6.95 -3.01 -13.54
CA HIS A 14 -6.14 -2.18 -12.64
C HIS A 14 -4.70 -2.07 -13.13
N VAL A 15 -4.21 -3.07 -13.85
CA VAL A 15 -2.85 -3.01 -14.39
C VAL A 15 -2.80 -2.11 -15.61
N SER A 16 -3.77 -2.25 -16.50
CA SER A 16 -3.73 -1.57 -17.78
C SER A 16 -4.29 -0.16 -17.75
N HIS A 17 -5.27 0.07 -16.89
CA HIS A 17 -5.96 1.36 -16.85
C HIS A 17 -6.11 1.82 -15.39
N PRO A 18 -5.00 2.04 -14.69
CA PRO A 18 -5.09 2.44 -13.29
C PRO A 18 -5.70 3.83 -13.17
N ASP A 19 -6.60 4.01 -12.24
CA ASP A 19 -7.26 5.28 -12.03
C ASP A 19 -6.47 6.19 -11.12
N TYR A 20 -5.58 5.63 -10.31
CA TYR A 20 -4.91 6.38 -9.29
C TYR A 20 -3.41 6.53 -9.53
N LYS A 21 -2.94 6.21 -10.72
CA LYS A 21 -1.52 6.33 -11.00
C LYS A 21 -1.24 7.67 -11.64
N TYR A 22 -0.97 8.66 -10.83
CA TYR A 22 -0.64 10.00 -11.32
C TYR A 22 0.09 10.78 -10.24
N GLN A 23 0.77 11.84 -10.63
CA GLN A 23 1.49 12.68 -9.69
C GLN A 23 0.48 13.64 -9.05
N MET A 24 0.37 13.57 -7.72
CA MET A 24 -0.59 14.42 -7.02
C MET A 24 0.01 15.79 -6.75
N ASP A 25 -0.81 16.82 -6.95
CA ASP A 25 -0.41 18.17 -6.60
C ASP A 25 -0.74 18.41 -5.14
N ASN A 26 0.13 19.02 -4.41
CA ASN A 26 -0.10 19.43 -3.03
C ASN A 26 -0.55 18.31 -2.10
N PRO A 27 0.20 17.22 -2.03
CA PRO A 27 -0.16 16.16 -1.10
C PRO A 27 0.04 16.60 0.34
N THR A 28 -0.74 16.04 1.23
CA THR A 28 -0.50 16.27 2.64
C THR A 28 0.75 15.51 3.07
N VAL A 29 0.94 14.31 2.55
CA VAL A 29 2.10 13.50 2.89
C VAL A 29 2.40 12.56 1.73
N SER A 30 3.66 12.27 1.51
CA SER A 30 4.12 11.33 0.50
C SER A 30 5.18 10.42 1.09
N HIS A 31 5.29 9.22 0.56
CA HIS A 31 6.25 8.24 1.08
C HIS A 31 6.63 7.27 -0.03
N GLU A 32 7.88 6.91 -0.08
CA GLU A 32 8.36 6.00 -1.10
C GLU A 32 8.44 4.58 -0.55
N GLY A 33 8.01 3.61 -1.32
CA GLY A 33 8.13 2.20 -0.97
C GLY A 33 8.98 1.49 -1.99
N VAL A 34 9.83 0.62 -1.53
CA VAL A 34 10.76 -0.11 -2.38
C VAL A 34 10.71 -1.59 -2.06
N ASN A 35 10.64 -2.41 -3.08
CA ASN A 35 10.77 -3.87 -2.94
C ASN A 35 11.96 -4.28 -3.80
N PRO A 36 13.15 -4.37 -3.24
CA PRO A 36 14.33 -4.64 -4.04
C PRO A 36 14.30 -6.01 -4.73
N SER A 37 13.57 -6.97 -4.17
CA SER A 37 13.52 -8.31 -4.77
C SER A 37 12.91 -8.31 -6.15
N CYS A 38 11.93 -7.42 -6.39
CA CYS A 38 11.28 -7.36 -7.68
C CYS A 38 11.56 -6.06 -8.43
N GLY A 39 12.31 -5.18 -7.84
CA GLY A 39 12.58 -3.90 -8.49
C GLY A 39 11.42 -2.95 -8.45
N ASP A 40 10.48 -3.12 -7.51
CA ASP A 40 9.34 -2.21 -7.42
C ASP A 40 9.76 -0.95 -6.67
N GLU A 41 9.41 0.19 -7.20
CA GLU A 41 9.66 1.48 -6.54
C GLU A 41 8.45 2.35 -6.76
N LEU A 42 7.68 2.58 -5.74
CA LEU A 42 6.44 3.35 -5.86
C LEU A 42 6.44 4.47 -4.83
N THR A 43 5.94 5.61 -5.22
CA THR A 43 5.78 6.73 -4.30
C THR A 43 4.28 6.98 -4.14
N PHE A 44 3.82 6.96 -2.89
CA PHE A 44 2.41 7.16 -2.60
C PHE A 44 2.19 8.54 -2.02
N SER A 45 1.09 9.17 -2.37
CA SER A 45 0.75 10.49 -1.87
C SER A 45 -0.71 10.49 -1.46
N VAL A 46 -1.02 11.14 -0.36
CA VAL A 46 -2.41 11.31 0.03
C VAL A 46 -2.64 12.77 0.41
N ARG A 47 -3.86 13.22 0.20
CA ARG A 47 -4.28 14.52 0.69
C ARG A 47 -5.37 14.28 1.71
N ILE A 48 -5.21 14.85 2.90
CA ILE A 48 -6.14 14.67 3.99
C ILE A 48 -6.88 15.97 4.20
N GLU A 49 -8.20 15.93 4.14
CA GLU A 49 -9.04 17.09 4.32
C GLU A 49 -10.18 16.72 5.25
N ASN A 50 -10.44 17.56 6.21
CA ASN A 50 -11.53 17.33 7.18
C ASN A 50 -11.40 15.99 7.88
N GLY A 51 -10.16 15.60 8.16
CA GLY A 51 -9.89 14.37 8.90
C GLY A 51 -10.03 13.09 8.09
N LYS A 52 -10.20 13.20 6.77
CA LYS A 52 -10.34 12.01 5.92
C LYS A 52 -9.44 12.11 4.72
N ILE A 53 -9.12 10.98 4.14
CA ILE A 53 -8.31 10.93 2.93
C ILE A 53 -9.18 11.39 1.77
N ALA A 54 -8.89 12.55 1.25
CA ALA A 54 -9.65 13.10 0.14
C ALA A 54 -9.13 12.63 -1.21
N GLU A 55 -7.86 12.32 -1.28
CA GLU A 55 -7.25 11.90 -2.53
C GLU A 55 -6.08 10.99 -2.23
N ALA A 56 -5.87 9.98 -3.04
CA ALA A 56 -4.73 9.06 -2.91
C ALA A 56 -4.23 8.76 -4.32
N ALA A 57 -2.94 8.71 -4.49
CA ALA A 57 -2.36 8.44 -5.80
C ALA A 57 -0.96 7.87 -5.65
N PHE A 58 -0.47 7.28 -6.71
CA PHE A 58 0.89 6.76 -6.69
C PHE A 58 1.57 6.97 -8.04
N VAL A 59 2.87 6.96 -8.04
CA VAL A 59 3.67 6.97 -9.27
C VAL A 59 4.83 6.02 -9.06
N GLY A 60 5.48 5.64 -10.12
CA GLY A 60 6.66 4.78 -10.03
C GLY A 60 6.53 3.59 -10.95
N SER A 61 7.36 2.60 -10.72
CA SER A 61 7.37 1.41 -11.56
C SER A 61 7.43 0.17 -10.70
N GLY A 62 6.94 -0.91 -11.24
CA GLY A 62 6.91 -2.17 -10.53
C GLY A 62 6.19 -3.22 -11.34
N CYS A 63 6.06 -4.39 -10.78
CA CYS A 63 5.40 -5.49 -11.48
C CYS A 63 3.89 -5.28 -11.52
N ALA A 64 3.21 -6.11 -12.27
CA ALA A 64 1.75 -6.00 -12.40
C ALA A 64 1.07 -6.10 -11.05
N ILE A 65 1.54 -6.97 -10.18
CA ILE A 65 0.90 -7.16 -8.88
C ILE A 65 1.09 -5.94 -7.99
N SER A 66 2.29 -5.35 -7.96
CA SER A 66 2.50 -4.20 -7.11
C SER A 66 1.67 -3.01 -7.60
N GLN A 67 1.55 -2.85 -8.89
CA GLN A 67 0.80 -1.73 -9.43
C GLN A 67 -0.70 -1.91 -9.29
N ALA A 68 -1.22 -3.10 -9.54
CA ALA A 68 -2.64 -3.34 -9.35
C ALA A 68 -3.02 -3.19 -7.88
N SER A 69 -2.17 -3.69 -6.99
CA SER A 69 -2.41 -3.58 -5.57
C SER A 69 -2.45 -2.11 -5.14
N ALA A 70 -1.55 -1.29 -5.68
CA ALA A 70 -1.51 0.13 -5.36
C ALA A 70 -2.76 0.86 -5.85
N ASP A 71 -3.24 0.52 -7.02
CA ASP A 71 -4.42 1.15 -7.58
C ASP A 71 -5.67 0.78 -6.75
N ILE A 72 -5.81 -0.49 -6.44
CA ILE A 72 -6.92 -0.98 -5.64
C ILE A 72 -6.91 -0.35 -4.26
N MET A 73 -5.72 -0.27 -3.64
CA MET A 73 -5.60 0.33 -2.33
C MET A 73 -6.01 1.80 -2.35
N SER A 74 -5.56 2.52 -3.35
CA SER A 74 -5.85 3.94 -3.44
C SER A 74 -7.36 4.19 -3.49
N ASP A 75 -8.06 3.36 -4.24
CA ASP A 75 -9.50 3.48 -4.32
C ASP A 75 -10.17 3.18 -2.98
N LEU A 76 -9.72 2.16 -2.30
CA LEU A 76 -10.33 1.76 -1.04
C LEU A 76 -10.17 2.83 0.04
N MET A 77 -9.12 3.62 -0.03
CA MET A 77 -8.80 4.55 1.04
C MET A 77 -9.53 5.88 0.97
N ILE A 78 -10.16 6.20 -0.15
CA ILE A 78 -10.87 7.46 -0.28
C ILE A 78 -12.00 7.54 0.75
N ASP A 79 -12.10 8.66 1.42
CA ASP A 79 -13.11 8.94 2.44
C ASP A 79 -12.90 8.20 3.77
N ARG A 80 -11.78 7.53 3.94
CA ARG A 80 -11.46 6.88 5.21
C ARG A 80 -10.65 7.83 6.07
N THR A 81 -10.78 7.68 7.38
CA THR A 81 -9.87 8.41 8.26
C THR A 81 -8.52 7.72 8.21
N PRO A 82 -7.44 8.40 8.58
CA PRO A 82 -6.15 7.73 8.64
C PRO A 82 -6.16 6.49 9.53
N GLU A 83 -6.89 6.53 10.64
CA GLU A 83 -6.95 5.37 11.53
C GLU A 83 -7.65 4.19 10.87
N GLU A 84 -8.73 4.46 10.13
CA GLU A 84 -9.43 3.39 9.42
C GLU A 84 -8.52 2.82 8.33
N ALA A 85 -7.80 3.69 7.65
CA ALA A 85 -6.89 3.24 6.60
C ALA A 85 -5.79 2.36 7.15
N ILE A 86 -5.23 2.72 8.30
CA ILE A 86 -4.19 1.93 8.93
C ILE A 86 -4.72 0.53 9.28
N GLU A 87 -5.94 0.46 9.82
CA GLU A 87 -6.51 -0.84 10.17
C GLU A 87 -6.76 -1.69 8.93
N LEU A 88 -7.17 -1.07 7.84
CA LEU A 88 -7.36 -1.82 6.60
C LEU A 88 -6.03 -2.31 6.05
N CYS A 89 -4.96 -1.53 6.19
CA CYS A 89 -3.65 -1.98 5.75
C CYS A 89 -3.19 -3.18 6.56
N LYS A 90 -3.45 -3.17 7.87
CA LYS A 90 -3.09 -4.30 8.70
C LYS A 90 -3.90 -5.54 8.35
N LEU A 91 -5.18 -5.34 8.06
CA LEU A 91 -6.03 -6.46 7.65
C LEU A 91 -5.57 -7.05 6.33
N PHE A 92 -5.22 -6.20 5.37
CA PHE A 92 -4.71 -6.67 4.09
C PHE A 92 -3.44 -7.51 4.33
N GLY A 93 -2.56 -7.05 5.20
CA GLY A 93 -1.35 -7.80 5.50
C GLY A 93 -1.66 -9.18 6.05
N ARG A 94 -2.64 -9.28 6.95
CA ARG A 94 -3.01 -10.58 7.48
C ARG A 94 -3.61 -11.48 6.40
N MET A 95 -4.42 -10.92 5.50
CA MET A 95 -4.99 -11.69 4.41
C MET A 95 -3.90 -12.22 3.49
N ILE A 96 -2.98 -11.35 3.09
CA ILE A 96 -2.02 -11.71 2.09
C ILE A 96 -1.00 -12.70 2.64
N ARG A 97 -0.84 -12.78 3.94
CA ARG A 97 0.04 -13.77 4.55
C ARG A 97 -0.70 -15.04 4.97
N GLY A 98 -2.00 -15.10 4.68
CA GLY A 98 -2.79 -16.28 5.01
C GLY A 98 -3.18 -16.37 6.47
N GLU A 99 -3.05 -15.28 7.23
CA GLU A 99 -3.35 -15.29 8.66
C GLU A 99 -4.82 -15.00 8.93
N GLU A 100 -5.50 -14.33 8.03
CA GLU A 100 -6.92 -14.07 8.18
C GLU A 100 -7.64 -14.68 7.00
N THR A 101 -8.58 -15.59 7.25
CA THR A 101 -9.31 -16.24 6.17
C THR A 101 -10.83 -16.15 6.34
N ASP A 102 -11.30 -15.46 7.38
CA ASP A 102 -12.73 -15.33 7.60
C ASP A 102 -13.31 -14.36 6.58
N GLU A 103 -14.18 -14.86 5.72
CA GLU A 103 -14.72 -14.06 4.62
C GLU A 103 -15.47 -12.84 5.12
N ALA A 104 -16.18 -12.94 6.23
CA ALA A 104 -16.89 -11.80 6.74
C ALA A 104 -15.95 -10.69 7.18
N VAL A 105 -14.78 -11.04 7.68
CA VAL A 105 -13.79 -10.06 8.06
C VAL A 105 -13.16 -9.46 6.81
N LEU A 106 -12.85 -10.31 5.83
CA LEU A 106 -12.16 -9.84 4.63
C LEU A 106 -13.04 -9.00 3.72
N ASP A 107 -14.36 -9.07 3.90
CA ASP A 107 -15.26 -8.22 3.13
C ASP A 107 -14.97 -6.73 3.36
N GLN A 108 -14.36 -6.39 4.46
CA GLN A 108 -14.01 -4.99 4.71
C GLN A 108 -12.99 -4.48 3.70
N LEU A 109 -12.27 -5.37 3.05
CA LEU A 109 -11.28 -4.97 2.07
C LEU A 109 -11.90 -4.73 0.69
N GLU A 110 -13.18 -5.01 0.53
CA GLU A 110 -13.91 -4.72 -0.71
C GLU A 110 -13.16 -5.32 -1.91
N ASP A 111 -12.87 -4.55 -2.91
CA ASP A 111 -12.22 -5.07 -4.11
C ASP A 111 -10.82 -5.60 -3.84
N ALA A 112 -10.17 -5.19 -2.77
CA ALA A 112 -8.84 -5.69 -2.48
C ALA A 112 -8.85 -7.18 -2.16
N ASN A 113 -10.03 -7.72 -1.85
CA ASN A 113 -10.14 -9.15 -1.56
C ASN A 113 -9.79 -10.00 -2.79
N ILE A 114 -9.78 -9.44 -3.99
CA ILE A 114 -9.42 -10.22 -5.17
C ILE A 114 -7.95 -10.64 -5.11
N LEU A 115 -7.16 -10.01 -4.23
CA LEU A 115 -5.76 -10.35 -4.12
C LEU A 115 -5.49 -11.46 -3.12
N HIS A 116 -6.52 -12.06 -2.54
CA HIS A 116 -6.33 -13.06 -1.48
C HIS A 116 -5.54 -14.29 -1.92
N ASP A 117 -5.62 -14.64 -3.19
CA ASP A 117 -4.91 -15.82 -3.67
C ASP A 117 -3.40 -15.62 -3.68
N ILE A 118 -2.92 -14.40 -3.54
CA ILE A 118 -1.49 -14.17 -3.49
C ILE A 118 -0.88 -14.82 -2.26
N ALA A 119 -1.68 -15.09 -1.23
CA ALA A 119 -1.18 -15.81 -0.06
C ALA A 119 -0.56 -17.15 -0.45
N HIS A 120 -0.95 -17.71 -1.60
CA HIS A 120 -0.40 -18.97 -2.07
C HIS A 120 0.79 -18.76 -3.01
N MET A 121 1.26 -17.53 -3.13
CA MET A 121 2.36 -17.19 -4.03
C MET A 121 3.43 -16.43 -3.26
N PRO A 122 4.20 -17.11 -2.41
CA PRO A 122 5.10 -16.42 -1.49
C PRO A 122 6.04 -15.42 -2.13
N ALA A 123 6.45 -15.68 -3.34
CA ALA A 123 7.36 -14.76 -4.01
C ALA A 123 6.67 -13.46 -4.37
N ARG A 124 5.34 -13.44 -4.37
CA ARG A 124 4.59 -12.24 -4.75
C ARG A 124 3.98 -11.51 -3.57
N VAL A 125 4.06 -12.08 -2.38
CA VAL A 125 3.47 -11.44 -1.21
C VAL A 125 4.08 -10.06 -0.99
N LYS A 126 5.39 -9.94 -1.12
CA LYS A 126 6.06 -8.66 -0.92
C LYS A 126 5.65 -7.63 -1.95
N CYS A 127 5.38 -8.07 -3.19
CA CYS A 127 4.93 -7.16 -4.22
C CYS A 127 3.55 -6.60 -3.88
N ALA A 128 2.65 -7.47 -3.44
CA ALA A 128 1.30 -7.03 -3.13
C ALA A 128 1.26 -6.17 -1.87
N GLU A 129 2.11 -6.46 -0.90
CA GLU A 129 2.11 -5.74 0.34
C GLU A 129 2.76 -4.37 0.28
N LEU A 130 3.57 -4.12 -0.72
CA LEU A 130 4.38 -2.91 -0.75
C LEU A 130 3.54 -1.65 -0.56
N ALA A 131 2.47 -1.53 -1.32
CA ALA A 131 1.61 -0.35 -1.25
C ALA A 131 1.02 -0.17 0.14
N TRP A 132 0.50 -1.26 0.69
CA TRP A 132 -0.21 -1.20 1.97
C TRP A 132 0.74 -0.92 3.12
N HIS A 133 1.91 -1.54 3.10
CA HIS A 133 2.91 -1.31 4.13
C HIS A 133 3.41 0.14 4.07
N THR A 134 3.63 0.66 2.87
CA THR A 134 4.09 2.03 2.70
C THR A 134 3.04 3.02 3.21
N LEU A 135 1.78 2.78 2.87
CA LEU A 135 0.71 3.67 3.32
C LEU A 135 0.57 3.61 4.83
N GLU A 136 0.65 2.42 5.41
CA GLU A 136 0.53 2.26 6.84
C GLU A 136 1.62 3.06 7.55
N GLU A 137 2.84 2.94 7.11
CA GLU A 137 3.93 3.68 7.73
C GLU A 137 3.79 5.17 7.57
N MET A 138 3.36 5.59 6.39
CA MET A 138 3.18 6.99 6.10
C MET A 138 2.11 7.61 7.01
N LEU A 139 1.01 6.92 7.18
CA LEU A 139 -0.09 7.45 8.00
C LEU A 139 0.24 7.39 9.48
N GLU A 140 0.96 6.36 9.91
CA GLU A 140 1.37 6.28 11.31
C GLU A 140 2.32 7.43 11.64
N ALA A 141 3.25 7.71 10.76
CA ALA A 141 4.16 8.82 10.98
C ALA A 141 3.41 10.15 10.97
N HIS A 142 2.45 10.30 10.09
CA HIS A 142 1.67 11.52 10.01
C HIS A 142 0.86 11.71 11.31
N ASN A 143 0.25 10.65 11.80
CA ASN A 143 -0.55 10.72 13.01
C ASN A 143 0.30 11.02 14.25
N SER A 144 1.55 10.60 14.23
CA SER A 144 2.40 10.86 15.38
C SER A 144 3.07 12.23 15.27
N GLY A 145 2.83 12.95 14.21
CA GLY A 145 3.44 14.26 14.04
C GLY A 145 4.82 14.26 13.44
N SER A 146 5.36 13.13 13.04
CA SER A 146 6.64 13.07 12.47
C SER A 146 6.55 13.35 11.03
N ALA A 147 7.33 14.15 10.52
CA ALA A 147 7.25 14.50 9.17
C ALA A 147 7.79 13.50 8.39
N ALA A 148 7.18 12.87 7.72
CA ALA A 148 7.64 11.83 7.14
C ALA A 148 8.11 11.73 5.88
N ALA A 149 9.19 11.95 5.58
CA ALA A 149 9.67 11.68 4.33
C ALA A 149 10.39 10.43 4.53
N GLY A 150 9.96 9.42 4.59
CA GLY A 150 10.73 8.23 4.77
C GLY A 150 10.55 7.28 3.65
N ALA A 151 11.11 6.14 3.74
CA ALA A 151 10.97 5.09 2.77
C ALA A 151 10.72 3.80 3.50
N SER A 152 9.97 2.94 2.91
CA SER A 152 9.77 1.62 3.49
C SER A 152 10.19 0.55 2.52
N THR A 153 10.46 -0.61 3.00
CA THR A 153 10.85 -1.70 2.16
C THR A 153 10.19 -2.98 2.64
N THR A 154 9.85 -3.81 1.74
CA THR A 154 9.25 -5.07 2.11
C THR A 154 10.27 -6.20 2.12
N GLU A 155 11.57 -5.89 2.02
CA GLU A 155 12.55 -6.90 2.01
C GLU A 155 12.61 -7.52 3.38
N ASP A 156 12.54 -8.71 3.49
CA ASP A 156 12.62 -9.37 4.73
C ASP A 156 11.58 -8.94 5.65
N GLY A 157 10.78 -8.22 5.24
CA GLY A 157 9.74 -7.80 6.00
C GLY A 157 10.10 -7.02 7.10
N THR A 158 11.03 -6.26 6.99
CA THR A 158 11.30 -5.67 8.06
C THR A 158 11.57 -4.38 8.11
N GLU A 159 12.38 -3.79 8.03
CA GLU A 159 12.76 -2.61 8.33
C GLU A 159 12.31 -1.51 7.65
N SER A 160 11.79 -0.64 8.22
CA SER A 160 11.50 0.52 7.58
C SER A 160 12.58 1.35 7.91
N LYS A 161 13.21 1.92 7.03
CA LYS A 161 14.17 2.75 7.28
C LYS A 161 13.65 4.03 7.46
N ARG A 162 13.49 4.52 8.57
CA ARG A 162 13.06 5.78 8.72
C ARG A 162 14.16 6.63 8.59
N ALA A 163 14.00 7.74 8.27
CA ALA A 163 15.04 8.61 8.07
C ALA A 163 15.38 9.19 9.30
N GLU A 164 15.39 8.53 10.26
CA GLU A 164 15.55 9.14 11.43
C GLU A 164 16.79 9.56 11.71
N ASP A 165 17.64 9.20 11.03
CA ASP A 165 18.82 9.53 11.40
C ASP A 165 19.12 10.85 11.34
N GLY A 166 18.61 11.57 10.74
CA GLY A 166 19.03 12.83 10.66
C GLY A 166 18.97 13.56 11.84
N ALA A 167 18.47 13.06 12.72
CA ALA A 167 18.22 13.83 13.71
C ALA A 167 19.29 14.15 14.49
N GLU A 168 20.22 13.49 14.59
CA GLU A 168 21.04 13.77 15.53
C GLU A 168 21.88 14.75 15.33
N ASP A 169 22.11 15.16 14.56
CA ASP A 169 23.01 16.02 14.44
C ASP A 169 22.84 17.20 14.92
N GLY A 170 22.33 17.46 15.32
CA GLY A 170 22.14 18.59 15.72
C GLY A 170 23.09 19.01 16.63
N GLU A 171 23.70 19.00 16.89
CA GLU A 171 24.39 19.49 17.78
C GLU A 171 25.29 20.00 17.61
#